data_10cc3c76b2c86ec583a336f0ef83ea65
#
_entry.id   10cc3c76b2c86ec583a336f0ef83ea65
#
_cell.length_a   1.000
_cell.length_b   1.000
_cell.length_c   1.000
_cell.angle_alpha   90.00
_cell.angle_beta   90.00
_cell.angle_gamma   90.00
#
_symmetry.space_group_name_H-M   'P 1'
#
loop_
_entity.id
_entity.type
_entity.pdbx_description
1 polymer ?
#
loop_
_entity_poly.entity_id
_entity_poly.type
_entity_poly.pdbx_seq_one_letter_code
_entity_poly.pdbx_strand_id
1 'polypeptide(L)'
;RRNSGGTVRTTTHQRGASLMVASVSALTSSGQAASYYESAGEYYAEDGQSPSEWHGKGAEALGLAGDVDRDQFRDLLDGKVADQQLGTTREGKLEHRPGWDVTLSAPKSVSIMAEVAGDRRLIAAHGAAVKTALAHVEQHMSATRVRDGGTVNREATGNLVVASFQHGTSRALDPQLHTHNVILNATKSEDGTWRSIEPRAIYQLQKQIGAIYRQELALKVRELGYEIETSKDSMFEIKGVSDEVLSAFSTRSAEIEAALGERGTSRDEASAAEKQIAALDTRQAKVSADPVSLVADWRDTANKAGFGAEARLAFVREAEAKAASADHRAIMETQSDSAASLAVTHAAAKLGERQSVFSVAALHEEAGRIGLGKVSYAQIIDAIIAATKQGELIDRTHIDRRGAEFAGFTTRTNVE
;
A
#
# COMPACT_ATOMS: atom_id res chain seq x y z
N ARG A 1 -15.39 -27.34 53.50
CA ARG A 1 -14.56 -26.21 53.04
C ARG A 1 -14.16 -26.54 51.62
N ARG A 2 -14.83 -25.94 50.65
CA ARG A 2 -14.45 -25.99 49.20
C ARG A 2 -13.77 -24.66 48.88
N ASN A 3 -12.53 -24.74 48.46
CA ASN A 3 -11.75 -23.61 47.93
C ASN A 3 -12.15 -23.40 46.46
N SER A 4 -12.77 -22.28 46.17
CA SER A 4 -13.06 -21.82 44.81
C SER A 4 -11.87 -20.98 44.32
N GLY A 5 -10.96 -21.60 43.55
CA GLY A 5 -9.90 -20.89 42.83
C GLY A 5 -10.52 -20.18 41.62
N GLY A 6 -10.65 -18.86 41.70
CA GLY A 6 -11.04 -18.04 40.55
C GLY A 6 -9.86 -17.92 39.59
N THR A 7 -10.00 -18.53 38.41
CA THR A 7 -9.07 -18.33 37.30
C THR A 7 -9.33 -16.96 36.70
N VAL A 8 -8.44 -16.02 36.93
CA VAL A 8 -8.41 -14.74 36.23
C VAL A 8 -8.11 -15.05 34.76
N ARG A 9 -9.12 -15.01 33.91
CA ARG A 9 -8.92 -14.97 32.45
C ARG A 9 -8.33 -13.59 32.11
N THR A 10 -7.04 -13.56 31.87
CA THR A 10 -6.40 -12.45 31.14
C THR A 10 -6.97 -12.45 29.72
N THR A 11 -7.91 -11.56 29.47
CA THR A 11 -8.34 -11.20 28.11
C THR A 11 -7.19 -10.50 27.43
N THR A 12 -6.41 -11.23 26.66
CA THR A 12 -5.51 -10.67 25.66
C THR A 12 -6.40 -9.94 24.66
N HIS A 13 -6.46 -8.61 24.74
CA HIS A 13 -7.07 -7.79 23.70
C HIS A 13 -6.31 -8.04 22.40
N GLN A 14 -6.95 -8.73 21.48
CA GLN A 14 -6.44 -8.89 20.12
C GLN A 14 -6.47 -7.51 19.45
N ARG A 15 -5.30 -7.02 19.08
CA ARG A 15 -5.12 -5.79 18.31
C ARG A 15 -5.99 -5.87 17.06
N GLY A 16 -6.86 -4.88 16.86
CA GLY A 16 -7.75 -4.81 15.71
C GLY A 16 -6.97 -4.95 14.40
N ALA A 17 -7.34 -5.95 13.60
CA ALA A 17 -6.71 -6.17 12.30
C ALA A 17 -6.94 -4.94 11.42
N SER A 18 -5.86 -4.29 11.02
CA SER A 18 -5.85 -3.13 10.13
C SER A 18 -6.60 -3.40 8.83
N LEU A 19 -7.27 -2.39 8.29
CA LEU A 19 -7.79 -2.36 6.92
C LEU A 19 -6.67 -2.74 5.93
N MET A 20 -7.03 -3.37 4.80
CA MET A 20 -6.05 -3.80 3.79
C MET A 20 -5.11 -2.65 3.42
N VAL A 21 -3.80 -2.88 3.55
CA VAL A 21 -2.74 -1.89 3.25
C VAL A 21 -2.73 -1.48 1.79
N ALA A 22 -3.12 -2.39 0.89
CA ALA A 22 -3.29 -2.12 -0.53
C ALA A 22 -4.63 -2.66 -1.02
N SER A 23 -5.39 -1.84 -1.73
CA SER A 23 -6.60 -2.27 -2.45
C SER A 23 -6.48 -1.89 -3.92
N VAL A 24 -7.06 -2.74 -4.78
CA VAL A 24 -7.14 -2.49 -6.23
C VAL A 24 -8.59 -2.55 -6.65
N SER A 25 -9.10 -1.47 -7.23
CA SER A 25 -10.47 -1.40 -7.75
C SER A 25 -10.50 -0.82 -9.16
N ALA A 26 -11.33 -1.42 -10.04
CA ALA A 26 -11.54 -0.88 -11.37
C ALA A 26 -12.44 0.37 -11.30
N LEU A 27 -12.07 1.39 -12.07
CA LEU A 27 -12.93 2.54 -12.29
C LEU A 27 -13.99 2.20 -13.34
N THR A 28 -15.24 2.57 -13.07
CA THR A 28 -16.37 2.24 -13.91
C THR A 28 -16.88 3.40 -14.76
N SER A 29 -16.56 4.63 -14.36
CA SER A 29 -16.97 5.86 -15.03
C SER A 29 -15.91 6.94 -14.88
N SER A 30 -15.54 7.59 -15.97
CA SER A 30 -14.60 8.72 -15.98
C SER A 30 -15.14 9.93 -15.21
N GLY A 31 -16.41 10.28 -15.42
CA GLY A 31 -17.04 11.40 -14.73
C GLY A 31 -17.15 11.21 -13.22
N GLN A 32 -17.50 10.00 -12.76
CA GLN A 32 -17.52 9.69 -11.32
C GLN A 32 -16.11 9.67 -10.71
N ALA A 33 -15.12 9.14 -11.43
CA ALA A 33 -13.74 9.12 -10.99
C ALA A 33 -13.20 10.55 -10.90
N ALA A 34 -13.33 11.37 -11.94
CA ALA A 34 -12.90 12.76 -11.93
C ALA A 34 -13.51 13.52 -10.75
N SER A 35 -14.84 13.50 -10.59
CA SER A 35 -15.53 14.19 -9.49
C SER A 35 -15.10 13.69 -8.12
N TYR A 36 -14.83 12.39 -7.96
CA TYR A 36 -14.40 11.81 -6.68
C TYR A 36 -13.03 12.35 -6.25
N TYR A 37 -12.05 12.33 -7.16
CA TYR A 37 -10.68 12.76 -6.84
C TYR A 37 -10.55 14.28 -6.80
N GLU A 38 -11.31 15.01 -7.61
CA GLU A 38 -11.40 16.48 -7.56
C GLU A 38 -11.99 16.98 -6.23
N SER A 39 -13.12 16.40 -5.80
CA SER A 39 -13.79 16.80 -4.55
C SER A 39 -13.04 16.35 -3.29
N ALA A 40 -12.23 15.31 -3.39
CA ALA A 40 -11.39 14.85 -2.30
C ALA A 40 -10.23 15.84 -2.05
N GLY A 41 -9.84 16.62 -3.06
CA GLY A 41 -8.82 17.65 -2.99
C GLY A 41 -9.14 18.85 -2.14
N GLU A 42 -10.41 19.22 -2.03
CA GLU A 42 -10.83 20.43 -1.34
C GLU A 42 -10.70 20.38 0.20
N TYR A 43 -10.31 19.22 0.78
CA TYR A 43 -10.34 19.01 2.22
C TYR A 43 -9.04 19.31 2.97
N TYR A 44 -7.88 19.45 2.32
CA TYR A 44 -6.59 19.32 3.02
C TYR A 44 -5.52 20.36 2.71
N ALA A 45 -5.73 21.27 1.79
CA ALA A 45 -4.77 22.30 1.52
C ALA A 45 -5.18 23.61 2.19
N GLU A 46 -4.22 24.35 2.73
CA GLU A 46 -4.38 25.77 3.03
C GLU A 46 -4.94 26.54 1.81
N ASP A 47 -4.79 25.96 0.60
CA ASP A 47 -5.26 26.49 -0.69
C ASP A 47 -6.42 25.66 -1.31
N GLY A 48 -7.06 24.74 -0.57
CA GLY A 48 -8.25 24.00 -1.02
C GLY A 48 -7.98 22.85 -2.02
N GLN A 49 -6.73 22.40 -2.22
CA GLN A 49 -6.42 21.24 -3.07
C GLN A 49 -5.64 20.16 -2.27
N SER A 50 -6.04 18.88 -2.37
CA SER A 50 -5.22 17.80 -1.86
C SER A 50 -3.91 17.71 -2.64
N PRO A 51 -2.79 17.38 -1.98
CA PRO A 51 -1.57 17.09 -2.70
C PRO A 51 -1.81 16.01 -3.74
N SER A 52 -1.51 16.34 -4.98
CA SER A 52 -1.64 15.43 -6.12
C SER A 52 -0.31 15.42 -6.89
N GLU A 53 0.01 14.31 -7.55
CA GLU A 53 1.25 14.21 -8.31
C GLU A 53 1.12 13.19 -9.45
N TRP A 54 1.66 13.55 -10.62
CA TRP A 54 1.83 12.60 -11.72
C TRP A 54 3.04 11.70 -11.49
N HIS A 55 2.88 10.41 -11.83
CA HIS A 55 3.96 9.42 -11.75
C HIS A 55 4.01 8.54 -12.98
N GLY A 56 5.19 7.99 -13.22
CA GLY A 56 5.45 6.97 -14.21
C GLY A 56 6.01 7.50 -15.52
N LYS A 57 6.78 6.66 -16.20
CA LYS A 57 7.42 6.96 -17.49
C LYS A 57 6.41 7.28 -18.59
N GLY A 58 5.20 6.70 -18.50
CA GLY A 58 4.10 7.04 -19.40
C GLY A 58 3.62 8.48 -19.20
N ALA A 59 3.55 8.96 -17.94
CA ALA A 59 3.23 10.34 -17.65
C ALA A 59 4.35 11.28 -18.17
N GLU A 60 5.60 10.95 -17.91
CA GLU A 60 6.77 11.71 -18.45
C GLU A 60 6.73 11.79 -19.99
N ALA A 61 6.40 10.67 -20.67
CA ALA A 61 6.28 10.61 -22.12
C ALA A 61 5.14 11.48 -22.71
N LEU A 62 4.16 11.84 -21.87
CA LEU A 62 3.07 12.78 -22.19
C LEU A 62 3.37 14.21 -21.73
N GLY A 63 4.54 14.46 -21.14
CA GLY A 63 4.90 15.77 -20.58
C GLY A 63 4.15 16.13 -19.30
N LEU A 64 3.60 15.14 -18.59
CA LEU A 64 2.88 15.31 -17.32
C LEU A 64 3.86 15.24 -16.15
N ALA A 65 3.87 16.27 -15.32
CA ALA A 65 4.73 16.35 -14.13
C ALA A 65 4.11 17.28 -13.08
N GLY A 66 4.46 17.08 -11.81
CA GLY A 66 3.94 17.86 -10.70
C GLY A 66 2.46 17.60 -10.43
N ASP A 67 1.72 18.63 -10.07
CA ASP A 67 0.32 18.53 -9.70
C ASP A 67 -0.56 18.04 -10.84
N VAL A 68 -1.62 17.28 -10.48
CA VAL A 68 -2.54 16.71 -11.45
C VAL A 68 -3.52 17.79 -11.94
N ASP A 69 -3.37 18.18 -13.21
CA ASP A 69 -4.33 19.06 -13.88
C ASP A 69 -5.65 18.34 -14.14
N ARG A 70 -6.76 19.01 -13.82
CA ARG A 70 -8.11 18.42 -13.90
C ARG A 70 -8.55 18.05 -15.29
N ASP A 71 -8.26 18.90 -16.27
CA ASP A 71 -8.71 18.67 -17.65
C ASP A 71 -7.89 17.58 -18.31
N GLN A 72 -6.57 17.57 -18.09
CA GLN A 72 -5.69 16.48 -18.53
C GLN A 72 -6.09 15.14 -17.91
N PHE A 73 -6.42 15.12 -16.62
CA PHE A 73 -6.85 13.91 -15.93
C PHE A 73 -8.17 13.38 -16.50
N ARG A 74 -9.16 14.24 -16.78
CA ARG A 74 -10.42 13.86 -17.42
C ARG A 74 -10.22 13.32 -18.84
N ASP A 75 -9.42 13.98 -19.65
CA ASP A 75 -9.11 13.54 -21.01
C ASP A 75 -8.48 12.15 -21.00
N LEU A 76 -7.54 11.88 -20.11
CA LEU A 76 -6.92 10.58 -19.96
C LEU A 76 -7.89 9.50 -19.43
N LEU A 77 -8.78 9.84 -18.49
CA LEU A 77 -9.85 8.93 -18.05
C LEU A 77 -10.82 8.58 -19.18
N ASP A 78 -11.07 9.49 -20.11
CA ASP A 78 -11.88 9.28 -21.31
C ASP A 78 -11.12 8.55 -22.43
N GLY A 79 -9.84 8.22 -22.22
CA GLY A 79 -9.00 7.50 -23.16
C GLY A 79 -8.38 8.37 -24.26
N LYS A 80 -8.39 9.70 -24.10
CA LYS A 80 -7.67 10.63 -24.97
C LYS A 80 -6.21 10.68 -24.54
N VAL A 81 -5.31 10.08 -25.31
CA VAL A 81 -3.89 9.95 -24.97
C VAL A 81 -3.06 10.43 -26.15
N ALA A 82 -2.35 11.54 -25.99
CA ALA A 82 -1.68 12.24 -27.08
C ALA A 82 -2.65 12.54 -28.23
N ASP A 83 -2.36 12.06 -29.44
CA ASP A 83 -3.19 12.17 -30.64
C ASP A 83 -4.14 10.97 -30.87
N GLN A 84 -4.23 10.05 -29.89
CA GLN A 84 -4.97 8.79 -29.97
C GLN A 84 -6.21 8.78 -29.07
N GLN A 85 -7.27 8.10 -29.55
CA GLN A 85 -8.44 7.77 -28.76
C GLN A 85 -8.44 6.26 -28.46
N LEU A 86 -8.24 5.91 -27.19
CA LEU A 86 -8.30 4.53 -26.72
C LEU A 86 -9.74 4.10 -26.46
N GLY A 87 -10.03 2.83 -26.68
CA GLY A 87 -11.34 2.24 -26.47
C GLY A 87 -11.76 1.35 -27.61
N THR A 88 -12.97 0.79 -27.51
CA THR A 88 -13.61 -0.04 -28.56
C THR A 88 -14.97 0.52 -28.87
N THR A 89 -15.25 0.74 -30.15
CA THR A 89 -16.58 1.17 -30.56
C THR A 89 -17.51 -0.05 -30.67
N ARG A 90 -18.56 -0.02 -29.84
CA ARG A 90 -19.66 -1.02 -29.89
C ARG A 90 -20.98 -0.30 -30.15
N GLU A 91 -21.73 -0.76 -31.12
CA GLU A 91 -23.05 -0.18 -31.48
C GLU A 91 -23.00 1.35 -31.65
N GLY A 92 -21.90 1.86 -32.24
CA GLY A 92 -21.70 3.30 -32.44
C GLY A 92 -21.29 4.10 -31.23
N LYS A 93 -21.12 3.45 -30.05
CA LYS A 93 -20.69 4.09 -28.81
C LYS A 93 -19.26 3.66 -28.46
N LEU A 94 -18.42 4.64 -28.11
CA LEU A 94 -17.08 4.37 -27.63
C LEU A 94 -17.16 3.84 -26.18
N GLU A 95 -16.59 2.67 -25.97
CA GLU A 95 -16.41 2.08 -24.64
C GLU A 95 -14.93 2.12 -24.28
N HIS A 96 -14.59 2.82 -23.21
CA HIS A 96 -13.26 2.88 -22.63
C HIS A 96 -13.36 2.67 -21.12
N ARG A 97 -12.47 1.85 -20.55
CA ARG A 97 -12.32 1.74 -19.10
C ARG A 97 -11.36 2.81 -18.64
N PRO A 98 -11.72 3.67 -17.69
CA PRO A 98 -10.86 4.79 -17.26
C PRO A 98 -9.52 4.34 -16.66
N GLY A 99 -9.52 3.27 -15.86
CA GLY A 99 -8.31 2.78 -15.20
C GLY A 99 -8.60 1.98 -13.93
N TRP A 100 -7.63 1.99 -13.03
CA TRP A 100 -7.69 1.29 -11.74
C TRP A 100 -7.16 2.17 -10.63
N ASP A 101 -7.84 2.17 -9.50
CA ASP A 101 -7.37 2.79 -8.26
C ASP A 101 -6.60 1.78 -7.42
N VAL A 102 -5.33 2.05 -7.18
CA VAL A 102 -4.47 1.34 -6.23
C VAL A 102 -4.32 2.22 -5.00
N THR A 103 -5.13 1.96 -3.98
CA THR A 103 -5.06 2.72 -2.73
C THR A 103 -4.04 2.08 -1.78
N LEU A 104 -3.09 2.89 -1.28
CA LEU A 104 -2.09 2.51 -0.29
C LEU A 104 -2.34 3.29 1.00
N SER A 105 -2.49 2.59 2.12
CA SER A 105 -2.86 3.18 3.42
C SER A 105 -1.81 2.91 4.48
N ALA A 106 -1.45 3.95 5.22
CA ALA A 106 -0.54 3.86 6.35
C ALA A 106 -1.19 3.16 7.56
N PRO A 107 -0.39 2.57 8.46
CA PRO A 107 -0.85 2.11 9.75
C PRO A 107 -1.55 3.21 10.56
N LYS A 108 -2.42 2.83 11.48
CA LYS A 108 -3.22 3.79 12.24
C LYS A 108 -2.34 4.71 13.10
N SER A 109 -1.34 4.17 13.78
CA SER A 109 -0.39 4.97 14.56
C SER A 109 0.38 6.00 13.71
N VAL A 110 0.80 5.60 12.50
CA VAL A 110 1.47 6.52 11.55
C VAL A 110 0.53 7.66 11.18
N SER A 111 -0.73 7.35 10.88
CA SER A 111 -1.75 8.36 10.56
C SER A 111 -2.02 9.30 11.73
N ILE A 112 -2.12 8.78 12.96
CA ILE A 112 -2.31 9.58 14.18
C ILE A 112 -1.10 10.50 14.41
N MET A 113 0.12 9.98 14.29
CA MET A 113 1.31 10.78 14.48
C MET A 113 1.48 11.85 13.40
N ALA A 114 1.13 11.55 12.15
CA ALA A 114 1.16 12.50 11.06
C ALA A 114 0.12 13.62 11.22
N GLU A 115 -1.16 13.25 11.43
CA GLU A 115 -2.29 14.18 11.33
C GLU A 115 -2.68 14.81 12.68
N VAL A 116 -2.55 14.08 13.79
CA VAL A 116 -2.96 14.54 15.13
C VAL A 116 -1.80 15.12 15.91
N ALA A 117 -0.64 14.44 15.90
CA ALA A 117 0.59 14.93 16.52
C ALA A 117 1.31 15.97 15.64
N GLY A 118 1.03 16.00 14.33
CA GLY A 118 1.55 16.99 13.39
C GLY A 118 2.96 16.71 12.88
N ASP A 119 3.45 15.46 12.95
CA ASP A 119 4.76 15.11 12.37
C ASP A 119 4.67 14.90 10.85
N ARG A 120 4.84 16.00 10.11
CA ARG A 120 4.78 16.00 8.65
C ARG A 120 5.87 15.15 7.97
N ARG A 121 6.94 14.78 8.67
CA ARG A 121 7.99 13.88 8.14
C ARG A 121 7.40 12.51 7.80
N LEU A 122 6.38 12.06 8.54
CA LEU A 122 5.67 10.82 8.25
C LEU A 122 4.85 10.86 6.96
N ILE A 123 4.33 12.04 6.59
CA ILE A 123 3.64 12.26 5.31
C ILE A 123 4.65 12.09 4.16
N ALA A 124 5.84 12.68 4.28
CA ALA A 124 6.90 12.51 3.28
C ALA A 124 7.38 11.05 3.19
N ALA A 125 7.50 10.36 4.33
CA ALA A 125 7.85 8.94 4.39
C ALA A 125 6.80 8.06 3.68
N HIS A 126 5.51 8.35 3.89
CA HIS A 126 4.40 7.71 3.19
C HIS A 126 4.49 7.91 1.67
N GLY A 127 4.66 9.16 1.22
CA GLY A 127 4.80 9.48 -0.21
C GLY A 127 5.98 8.76 -0.86
N ALA A 128 7.13 8.69 -0.19
CA ALA A 128 8.29 7.96 -0.70
C ALA A 128 8.04 6.44 -0.80
N ALA A 129 7.36 5.84 0.18
CA ALA A 129 6.98 4.42 0.13
C ALA A 129 5.96 4.13 -0.99
N VAL A 130 5.02 5.06 -1.23
CA VAL A 130 4.08 4.99 -2.37
C VAL A 130 4.85 5.00 -3.69
N LYS A 131 5.81 5.91 -3.87
CA LYS A 131 6.63 6.01 -5.10
C LYS A 131 7.41 4.72 -5.36
N THR A 132 8.00 4.10 -4.35
CA THR A 132 8.69 2.81 -4.49
C THR A 132 7.74 1.70 -4.94
N ALA A 133 6.56 1.61 -4.34
CA ALA A 133 5.56 0.61 -4.73
C ALA A 133 5.06 0.83 -6.17
N LEU A 134 4.81 2.07 -6.58
CA LEU A 134 4.40 2.40 -7.95
C LEU A 134 5.48 2.10 -8.99
N ALA A 135 6.75 2.39 -8.69
CA ALA A 135 7.87 2.05 -9.56
C ALA A 135 7.96 0.53 -9.80
N HIS A 136 7.70 -0.29 -8.76
CA HIS A 136 7.62 -1.74 -8.92
C HIS A 136 6.45 -2.16 -9.82
N VAL A 137 5.26 -1.57 -9.63
CA VAL A 137 4.09 -1.85 -10.48
C VAL A 137 4.40 -1.50 -11.95
N GLU A 138 4.99 -0.34 -12.19
CA GLU A 138 5.38 0.09 -13.53
C GLU A 138 6.34 -0.88 -14.19
N GLN A 139 7.42 -1.24 -13.50
CA GLN A 139 8.50 -2.07 -14.04
C GLN A 139 8.06 -3.52 -14.30
N HIS A 140 7.23 -4.11 -13.43
CA HIS A 140 6.97 -5.54 -13.43
C HIS A 140 5.55 -5.94 -13.74
N MET A 141 4.59 -5.01 -13.68
CA MET A 141 3.17 -5.32 -13.82
C MET A 141 2.51 -4.61 -15.01
N SER A 142 3.18 -3.64 -15.64
CA SER A 142 2.66 -2.96 -16.82
C SER A 142 2.79 -3.82 -18.06
N ALA A 143 1.70 -4.02 -18.74
CA ALA A 143 1.65 -4.81 -19.99
C ALA A 143 0.46 -4.43 -20.83
N THR A 144 0.56 -4.73 -22.11
CA THR A 144 -0.55 -4.64 -23.07
C THR A 144 -0.68 -5.90 -23.90
N ARG A 145 -1.73 -5.96 -24.70
CA ARG A 145 -1.95 -7.04 -25.69
C ARG A 145 -1.76 -6.48 -27.10
N VAL A 146 -0.79 -7.04 -27.82
CA VAL A 146 -0.49 -6.71 -29.21
C VAL A 146 -0.97 -7.84 -30.10
N ARG A 147 -1.67 -7.52 -31.18
CA ARG A 147 -2.07 -8.49 -32.20
C ARG A 147 -1.08 -8.45 -33.36
N ASP A 148 -0.52 -9.59 -33.64
CA ASP A 148 0.35 -9.80 -34.79
C ASP A 148 -0.04 -11.09 -35.53
N GLY A 149 -0.30 -11.01 -36.83
CA GLY A 149 -0.63 -12.16 -37.65
C GLY A 149 -1.82 -13.00 -37.17
N GLY A 150 -2.79 -12.43 -36.45
CA GLY A 150 -3.92 -13.15 -35.84
C GLY A 150 -3.65 -13.71 -34.42
N THR A 151 -2.42 -13.67 -33.97
CA THR A 151 -2.01 -14.06 -32.62
C THR A 151 -2.08 -12.87 -31.67
N VAL A 152 -2.52 -13.10 -30.44
CA VAL A 152 -2.49 -12.08 -29.38
C VAL A 152 -1.33 -12.37 -28.43
N ASN A 153 -0.34 -11.50 -28.45
CA ASN A 153 0.83 -11.57 -27.59
C ASN A 153 0.72 -10.56 -26.45
N ARG A 154 1.25 -10.93 -25.27
CA ARG A 154 1.40 -10.02 -24.14
C ARG A 154 2.76 -9.35 -24.24
N GLU A 155 2.78 -8.02 -24.27
CA GLU A 155 3.98 -7.19 -24.26
C GLU A 155 4.11 -6.51 -22.90
N ALA A 156 5.26 -6.67 -22.23
CA ALA A 156 5.61 -5.88 -21.05
C ALA A 156 6.07 -4.50 -21.50
N THR A 157 5.41 -3.46 -21.04
CA THR A 157 5.64 -2.09 -21.55
C THR A 157 6.58 -1.27 -20.67
N GLY A 158 6.69 -1.58 -19.38
CA GLY A 158 7.58 -0.89 -18.44
C GLY A 158 7.24 0.58 -18.24
N ASN A 159 6.02 0.99 -18.58
CA ASN A 159 5.57 2.37 -18.39
C ASN A 159 4.08 2.43 -18.03
N LEU A 160 3.74 3.40 -17.17
CA LEU A 160 2.39 3.69 -16.71
C LEU A 160 2.15 5.20 -16.70
N VAL A 161 0.89 5.59 -16.74
CA VAL A 161 0.42 6.95 -16.44
C VAL A 161 -0.37 6.88 -15.15
N VAL A 162 0.13 7.48 -14.07
CA VAL A 162 -0.49 7.39 -12.74
C VAL A 162 -0.74 8.79 -12.19
N ALA A 163 -1.98 9.05 -11.78
CA ALA A 163 -2.37 10.23 -11.02
C ALA A 163 -2.55 9.81 -9.55
N SER A 164 -1.76 10.39 -8.65
CA SER A 164 -1.82 10.11 -7.21
C SER A 164 -2.49 11.26 -6.47
N PHE A 165 -3.36 10.91 -5.51
CA PHE A 165 -4.10 11.86 -4.67
C PHE A 165 -3.97 11.43 -3.22
N GLN A 166 -3.32 12.25 -2.39
CA GLN A 166 -3.08 11.96 -0.99
C GLN A 166 -4.20 12.49 -0.11
N HIS A 167 -4.64 11.70 0.84
CA HIS A 167 -5.69 12.04 1.81
C HIS A 167 -5.24 11.71 3.23
N GLY A 168 -5.69 12.51 4.22
CA GLY A 168 -5.40 12.31 5.63
C GLY A 168 -6.59 11.76 6.43
N THR A 169 -7.81 11.61 5.83
CA THR A 169 -9.01 11.17 6.56
C THR A 169 -9.69 9.96 5.95
N SER A 170 -10.30 9.14 6.82
CA SER A 170 -11.26 8.12 6.43
C SER A 170 -12.65 8.73 6.16
N ARG A 171 -13.58 7.89 5.63
CA ARG A 171 -15.00 8.30 5.48
C ARG A 171 -15.72 8.58 6.79
N ALA A 172 -15.25 7.95 7.88
CA ALA A 172 -15.76 8.17 9.23
C ALA A 172 -15.05 9.36 9.91
N LEU A 173 -14.30 10.16 9.16
CA LEU A 173 -13.52 11.31 9.62
C LEU A 173 -12.42 10.97 10.64
N ASP A 174 -12.00 9.71 10.73
CA ASP A 174 -10.81 9.34 11.50
C ASP A 174 -9.53 9.77 10.75
N PRO A 175 -8.43 10.09 11.45
CA PRO A 175 -7.13 10.29 10.82
C PRO A 175 -6.70 8.99 10.12
N GLN A 176 -6.49 9.08 8.82
CA GLN A 176 -6.06 7.96 7.97
C GLN A 176 -5.28 8.47 6.77
N LEU A 177 -3.97 8.46 6.89
CA LEU A 177 -3.07 8.81 5.80
C LEU A 177 -3.10 7.71 4.74
N HIS A 178 -3.52 8.06 3.53
CA HIS A 178 -3.57 7.14 2.39
C HIS A 178 -3.45 7.89 1.07
N THR A 179 -3.04 7.17 0.03
CA THR A 179 -2.94 7.71 -1.32
C THR A 179 -3.72 6.84 -2.29
N HIS A 180 -4.61 7.46 -3.03
CA HIS A 180 -5.24 6.89 -4.20
C HIS A 180 -4.32 7.06 -5.40
N ASN A 181 -3.91 5.96 -6.02
CA ASN A 181 -3.04 5.95 -7.20
C ASN A 181 -3.86 5.46 -8.39
N VAL A 182 -4.36 6.40 -9.16
CA VAL A 182 -5.17 6.11 -10.34
C VAL A 182 -4.25 5.76 -11.50
N ILE A 183 -4.11 4.47 -11.79
CA ILE A 183 -3.42 3.97 -12.98
C ILE A 183 -4.37 4.13 -14.14
N LEU A 184 -4.10 5.09 -15.04
CA LEU A 184 -4.87 5.35 -16.24
C LEU A 184 -4.73 4.14 -17.19
N ASN A 185 -5.79 3.80 -17.92
CA ASN A 185 -5.79 2.65 -18.83
C ASN A 185 -5.05 2.97 -20.14
N ALA A 186 -3.81 3.40 -20.00
CA ALA A 186 -2.93 3.77 -21.10
C ALA A 186 -1.49 3.34 -20.80
N THR A 187 -0.86 2.68 -21.75
CA THR A 187 0.57 2.32 -21.72
C THR A 187 1.12 2.40 -23.14
N LYS A 188 2.39 2.78 -23.27
CA LYS A 188 3.06 2.95 -24.57
C LYS A 188 3.81 1.67 -24.93
N SER A 189 3.46 1.07 -26.07
CA SER A 189 4.15 -0.09 -26.63
C SER A 189 5.52 0.27 -27.21
N GLU A 190 6.34 -0.73 -27.51
CA GLU A 190 7.65 -0.57 -28.16
C GLU A 190 7.55 0.10 -29.54
N ASP A 191 6.46 -0.11 -30.27
CA ASP A 191 6.18 0.55 -31.55
C ASP A 191 5.76 2.02 -31.43
N GLY A 192 5.74 2.57 -30.22
CA GLY A 192 5.36 3.94 -29.93
C GLY A 192 3.84 4.20 -29.82
N THR A 193 3.01 3.19 -30.08
CA THR A 193 1.53 3.31 -30.03
C THR A 193 1.03 3.19 -28.58
N TRP A 194 0.10 4.06 -28.21
CA TRP A 194 -0.60 3.94 -26.93
C TRP A 194 -1.68 2.85 -26.99
N ARG A 195 -1.75 2.02 -25.97
CA ARG A 195 -2.69 0.89 -25.87
C ARG A 195 -3.26 0.78 -24.46
N SER A 196 -4.39 0.07 -24.35
CA SER A 196 -4.99 -0.28 -23.08
C SER A 196 -4.12 -1.26 -22.31
N ILE A 197 -4.06 -1.10 -20.98
CA ILE A 197 -3.33 -1.98 -20.06
C ILE A 197 -4.02 -3.35 -19.94
N GLU A 198 -3.21 -4.40 -19.83
CA GLU A 198 -3.65 -5.73 -19.40
C GLU A 198 -3.47 -5.84 -17.87
N PRO A 199 -4.54 -5.71 -17.05
CA PRO A 199 -4.43 -5.46 -15.61
C PRO A 199 -4.22 -6.71 -14.76
N ARG A 200 -4.11 -7.89 -15.36
CA ARG A 200 -4.06 -9.17 -14.64
C ARG A 200 -2.99 -9.19 -13.56
N ALA A 201 -1.77 -8.74 -13.88
CA ALA A 201 -0.66 -8.74 -12.94
C ALA A 201 -0.92 -7.82 -11.73
N ILE A 202 -1.52 -6.66 -11.93
CA ILE A 202 -1.86 -5.71 -10.86
C ILE A 202 -2.80 -6.37 -9.83
N TYR A 203 -3.84 -7.06 -10.28
CA TYR A 203 -4.75 -7.77 -9.39
C TYR A 203 -4.11 -8.99 -8.72
N GLN A 204 -3.34 -9.77 -9.46
CA GLN A 204 -2.72 -10.99 -8.94
C GLN A 204 -1.66 -10.69 -7.87
N LEU A 205 -0.94 -9.58 -8.02
CA LEU A 205 0.17 -9.19 -7.16
C LEU A 205 -0.17 -8.06 -6.18
N GLN A 206 -1.47 -7.78 -5.96
CA GLN A 206 -1.93 -6.76 -5.01
C GLN A 206 -1.28 -6.90 -3.61
N LYS A 207 -1.12 -8.13 -3.10
CA LYS A 207 -0.46 -8.37 -1.82
C LYS A 207 1.01 -7.95 -1.84
N GLN A 208 1.71 -8.21 -2.94
CA GLN A 208 3.09 -7.81 -3.11
C GLN A 208 3.24 -6.29 -3.13
N ILE A 209 2.34 -5.58 -3.84
CA ILE A 209 2.32 -4.10 -3.84
C ILE A 209 2.21 -3.57 -2.41
N GLY A 210 1.27 -4.10 -1.64
CA GLY A 210 1.09 -3.75 -0.23
C GLY A 210 2.28 -4.12 0.66
N ALA A 211 2.95 -5.24 0.39
CA ALA A 211 4.14 -5.66 1.13
C ALA A 211 5.33 -4.73 0.89
N ILE A 212 5.58 -4.33 -0.38
CA ILE A 212 6.64 -3.38 -0.74
C ILE A 212 6.39 -2.02 -0.08
N TYR A 213 5.19 -1.47 -0.23
CA TYR A 213 4.82 -0.21 0.41
C TYR A 213 5.06 -0.26 1.93
N ARG A 214 4.61 -1.31 2.61
CA ARG A 214 4.74 -1.48 4.05
C ARG A 214 6.17 -1.61 4.52
N GLN A 215 6.98 -2.36 3.76
CA GLN A 215 8.42 -2.51 4.02
C GLN A 215 9.13 -1.16 3.96
N GLU A 216 8.92 -0.40 2.91
CA GLU A 216 9.51 0.92 2.74
C GLU A 216 9.05 1.91 3.81
N LEU A 217 7.74 1.95 4.09
CA LEU A 217 7.22 2.83 5.13
C LEU A 217 7.78 2.48 6.51
N ALA A 218 7.86 1.19 6.87
CA ALA A 218 8.41 0.75 8.14
C ALA A 218 9.88 1.17 8.33
N LEU A 219 10.68 1.04 7.27
CA LEU A 219 12.06 1.49 7.27
C LEU A 219 12.14 3.01 7.49
N LYS A 220 11.39 3.79 6.71
CA LYS A 220 11.37 5.25 6.81
C LYS A 220 10.88 5.75 8.16
N VAL A 221 9.87 5.11 8.74
CA VAL A 221 9.40 5.40 10.10
C VAL A 221 10.51 5.20 11.13
N ARG A 222 11.32 4.14 10.97
CA ARG A 222 12.50 3.92 11.83
C ARG A 222 13.62 4.92 11.58
N GLU A 223 13.88 5.28 10.34
CA GLU A 223 14.84 6.34 9.98
C GLU A 223 14.49 7.67 10.66
N LEU A 224 13.19 7.96 10.82
CA LEU A 224 12.69 9.14 11.53
C LEU A 224 12.79 9.03 13.07
N GLY A 225 13.40 7.95 13.60
CA GLY A 225 13.67 7.74 15.02
C GLY A 225 12.56 7.00 15.77
N TYR A 226 11.46 6.66 15.14
CA TYR A 226 10.39 5.87 15.77
C TYR A 226 10.77 4.40 15.91
N GLU A 227 10.33 3.76 16.99
CA GLU A 227 10.33 2.31 17.10
C GLU A 227 9.02 1.75 16.57
N ILE A 228 9.07 0.53 16.02
CA ILE A 228 7.88 -0.15 15.51
C ILE A 228 7.65 -1.46 16.24
N GLU A 229 6.37 -1.81 16.41
CA GLU A 229 5.93 -3.13 16.84
C GLU A 229 5.25 -3.83 15.69
N THR A 230 5.63 -5.10 15.46
CA THR A 230 5.08 -5.90 14.37
C THR A 230 3.99 -6.84 14.86
N SER A 231 2.91 -6.99 14.09
CA SER A 231 1.84 -7.96 14.33
C SER A 231 1.96 -9.21 13.44
N LYS A 232 1.07 -10.20 13.64
CA LYS A 232 1.11 -11.51 12.96
C LYS A 232 1.14 -11.42 11.44
N ASP A 233 0.44 -10.46 10.83
CA ASP A 233 0.31 -10.34 9.36
C ASP A 233 1.35 -9.40 8.75
N SER A 234 2.51 -9.25 9.39
CA SER A 234 3.57 -8.30 9.00
C SER A 234 3.08 -6.85 8.94
N MET A 235 1.99 -6.56 9.65
CA MET A 235 1.57 -5.20 9.92
C MET A 235 2.44 -4.63 11.02
N PHE A 236 2.57 -3.31 11.05
CA PHE A 236 3.28 -2.65 12.13
C PHE A 236 2.50 -1.44 12.64
N GLU A 237 2.77 -1.08 13.88
CA GLU A 237 2.36 0.19 14.47
C GLU A 237 3.57 0.87 15.10
N ILE A 238 3.53 2.18 15.27
CA ILE A 238 4.55 2.91 16.04
C ILE A 238 4.42 2.51 17.50
N LYS A 239 5.52 1.97 18.06
CA LYS A 239 5.58 1.56 19.47
C LYS A 239 5.40 2.77 20.39
N GLY A 240 4.52 2.65 21.38
CA GLY A 240 4.21 3.72 22.32
C GLY A 240 2.92 4.48 22.02
N VAL A 241 2.30 4.27 20.86
CA VAL A 241 0.90 4.67 20.62
C VAL A 241 0.00 3.57 21.18
N SER A 242 -0.73 3.85 22.26
CA SER A 242 -1.48 2.83 23.01
C SER A 242 -2.69 2.28 22.25
N ASP A 243 -3.15 1.08 22.63
CA ASP A 243 -4.33 0.45 22.03
C ASP A 243 -5.59 1.28 22.26
N GLU A 244 -5.69 2.04 23.35
CA GLU A 244 -6.78 2.97 23.62
C GLU A 244 -6.81 4.11 22.59
N VAL A 245 -5.65 4.67 22.26
CA VAL A 245 -5.51 5.72 21.24
C VAL A 245 -5.84 5.15 19.86
N LEU A 246 -5.31 3.99 19.51
CA LEU A 246 -5.61 3.33 18.23
C LEU A 246 -7.10 3.05 18.07
N SER A 247 -7.75 2.58 19.14
CA SER A 247 -9.18 2.25 19.16
C SER A 247 -10.06 3.49 19.04
N ALA A 248 -9.68 4.60 19.71
CA ALA A 248 -10.42 5.86 19.66
C ALA A 248 -10.51 6.44 18.23
N PHE A 249 -9.57 6.10 17.34
CA PHE A 249 -9.52 6.52 15.94
C PHE A 249 -9.82 5.40 14.94
N SER A 250 -10.48 4.32 15.37
CA SER A 250 -10.79 3.17 14.53
C SER A 250 -12.31 2.96 14.32
N THR A 251 -13.06 4.05 14.22
CA THR A 251 -14.53 4.08 14.07
C THR A 251 -15.00 3.13 12.97
N ARG A 252 -14.40 3.21 11.80
CA ARG A 252 -14.75 2.36 10.66
C ARG A 252 -14.50 0.88 10.91
N SER A 253 -13.44 0.55 11.64
CA SER A 253 -13.12 -0.83 12.03
C SER A 253 -14.17 -1.37 13.00
N ALA A 254 -14.60 -0.56 13.97
CA ALA A 254 -15.62 -0.90 14.93
C ALA A 254 -17.00 -1.14 14.26
N GLU A 255 -17.39 -0.27 13.30
CA GLU A 255 -18.63 -0.45 12.52
C GLU A 255 -18.66 -1.78 11.75
N ILE A 256 -17.56 -2.14 11.09
CA ILE A 256 -17.45 -3.42 10.35
C ILE A 256 -17.51 -4.61 11.32
N GLU A 257 -16.83 -4.51 12.46
CA GLU A 257 -16.84 -5.55 13.50
C GLU A 257 -18.25 -5.77 14.05
N ALA A 258 -18.98 -4.68 14.36
CA ALA A 258 -20.37 -4.75 14.81
C ALA A 258 -21.27 -5.42 13.75
N ALA A 259 -21.14 -5.03 12.48
CA ALA A 259 -21.92 -5.61 11.40
C ALA A 259 -21.61 -7.10 11.14
N LEU A 260 -20.39 -7.54 11.39
CA LEU A 260 -20.02 -8.97 11.36
C LEU A 260 -20.60 -9.71 12.58
N GLY A 261 -20.56 -9.09 13.78
CA GLY A 261 -21.15 -9.63 14.99
C GLY A 261 -22.67 -9.86 14.87
N GLU A 262 -23.40 -8.92 14.25
CA GLU A 262 -24.84 -9.07 13.94
C GLU A 262 -25.14 -10.27 13.01
N ARG A 263 -24.14 -10.68 12.21
CA ARG A 263 -24.22 -11.86 11.32
C ARG A 263 -23.72 -13.15 11.98
N GLY A 264 -23.37 -13.09 13.27
CA GLY A 264 -22.93 -14.25 14.05
C GLY A 264 -21.49 -14.69 13.74
N THR A 265 -20.65 -13.80 13.18
CA THR A 265 -19.24 -14.09 12.90
C THR A 265 -18.33 -12.99 13.47
N SER A 266 -17.08 -13.32 13.71
CA SER A 266 -16.05 -12.35 14.09
C SER A 266 -15.19 -11.98 12.88
N ARG A 267 -14.43 -10.90 13.01
CA ARG A 267 -13.50 -10.47 11.95
C ARG A 267 -12.45 -11.53 11.64
N ASP A 268 -12.01 -12.30 12.63
CA ASP A 268 -11.00 -13.34 12.44
C ASP A 268 -11.56 -14.56 11.70
N GLU A 269 -12.83 -14.88 11.94
CA GLU A 269 -13.53 -16.03 11.35
C GLU A 269 -14.15 -15.72 9.98
N ALA A 270 -14.54 -14.46 9.75
CA ALA A 270 -15.20 -14.03 8.52
C ALA A 270 -14.30 -14.19 7.30
N SER A 271 -14.87 -14.70 6.21
CA SER A 271 -14.23 -14.75 4.90
C SER A 271 -13.97 -13.35 4.33
N ALA A 272 -13.11 -13.25 3.32
CA ALA A 272 -12.85 -12.00 2.62
C ALA A 272 -14.14 -11.41 1.99
N ALA A 273 -15.04 -12.25 1.50
CA ALA A 273 -16.31 -11.83 0.93
C ALA A 273 -17.25 -11.24 2.00
N GLU A 274 -17.37 -11.87 3.17
CA GLU A 274 -18.17 -11.35 4.29
C GLU A 274 -17.67 -10.03 4.81
N LYS A 275 -16.32 -9.89 4.96
CA LYS A 275 -15.68 -8.62 5.32
C LYS A 275 -15.96 -7.52 4.29
N GLN A 276 -15.93 -7.84 3.01
CA GLN A 276 -16.24 -6.89 1.94
C GLN A 276 -17.72 -6.48 1.96
N ILE A 277 -18.64 -7.41 2.17
CA ILE A 277 -20.07 -7.11 2.28
C ILE A 277 -20.33 -6.23 3.50
N ALA A 278 -19.81 -6.57 4.69
CA ALA A 278 -19.95 -5.76 5.89
C ALA A 278 -19.36 -4.33 5.69
N ALA A 279 -18.24 -4.23 5.00
CA ALA A 279 -17.64 -2.93 4.65
C ALA A 279 -18.48 -2.13 3.64
N LEU A 280 -19.23 -2.75 2.75
CA LEU A 280 -20.15 -2.08 1.82
C LEU A 280 -21.44 -1.65 2.51
N ASP A 281 -22.05 -2.51 3.32
CA ASP A 281 -23.32 -2.25 3.98
C ASP A 281 -23.24 -1.17 5.05
N THR A 282 -22.09 -1.09 5.76
CA THR A 282 -21.83 -0.03 6.74
C THR A 282 -21.25 1.25 6.12
N ARG A 283 -21.19 1.33 4.76
CA ARG A 283 -20.58 2.46 4.06
C ARG A 283 -21.48 3.69 4.11
N GLN A 284 -21.15 4.64 4.98
CA GLN A 284 -21.83 5.92 5.07
C GLN A 284 -21.55 6.82 3.86
N ALA A 285 -22.45 7.77 3.60
CA ALA A 285 -22.19 8.85 2.64
C ALA A 285 -20.98 9.67 3.10
N LYS A 286 -20.25 10.24 2.12
CA LYS A 286 -19.12 11.12 2.43
C LYS A 286 -19.66 12.38 3.11
N VAL A 287 -19.19 12.67 4.34
CA VAL A 287 -19.52 13.89 5.08
C VAL A 287 -18.38 14.87 4.87
N SER A 288 -18.72 16.13 4.59
CA SER A 288 -17.77 17.24 4.54
C SER A 288 -17.56 17.78 5.95
N ALA A 289 -16.31 17.94 6.35
CA ALA A 289 -15.94 18.59 7.62
C ALA A 289 -14.91 19.67 7.35
N ASP A 290 -14.99 20.77 8.08
CA ASP A 290 -13.96 21.81 8.02
C ASP A 290 -12.63 21.25 8.56
N PRO A 291 -11.51 21.38 7.83
CA PRO A 291 -10.22 20.79 8.23
C PRO A 291 -9.72 21.27 9.59
N VAL A 292 -9.93 22.55 9.91
CA VAL A 292 -9.47 23.14 11.18
C VAL A 292 -10.25 22.56 12.36
N SER A 293 -11.58 22.48 12.23
CA SER A 293 -12.46 21.88 13.23
C SER A 293 -12.13 20.40 13.42
N LEU A 294 -11.89 19.68 12.32
CA LEU A 294 -11.59 18.25 12.34
C LEU A 294 -10.29 17.94 13.11
N VAL A 295 -9.23 18.71 12.88
CA VAL A 295 -7.97 18.54 13.63
C VAL A 295 -8.15 18.86 15.11
N ALA A 296 -9.00 19.85 15.45
CA ALA A 296 -9.32 20.15 16.84
C ALA A 296 -10.07 19.01 17.52
N ASP A 297 -11.05 18.40 16.83
CA ASP A 297 -11.81 17.23 17.31
C ASP A 297 -10.90 16.02 17.51
N TRP A 298 -9.97 15.77 16.59
CA TRP A 298 -8.98 14.72 16.74
C TRP A 298 -8.09 14.91 17.95
N ARG A 299 -7.64 16.16 18.19
CA ARG A 299 -6.81 16.47 19.36
C ARG A 299 -7.57 16.29 20.66
N ASP A 300 -8.85 16.64 20.70
CA ASP A 300 -9.71 16.41 21.86
C ASP A 300 -9.92 14.90 22.10
N THR A 301 -10.19 14.13 21.05
CA THR A 301 -10.29 12.67 21.11
C THR A 301 -8.99 12.04 21.62
N ALA A 302 -7.84 12.48 21.13
CA ALA A 302 -6.53 12.00 21.60
C ALA A 302 -6.30 12.34 23.07
N ASN A 303 -6.68 13.56 23.51
CA ASN A 303 -6.58 13.95 24.92
C ASN A 303 -7.43 13.04 25.81
N LYS A 304 -8.68 12.76 25.41
CA LYS A 304 -9.57 11.84 26.14
C LYS A 304 -9.06 10.40 26.20
N ALA A 305 -8.33 9.97 25.17
CA ALA A 305 -7.67 8.65 25.10
C ALA A 305 -6.33 8.62 25.86
N GLY A 306 -5.95 9.65 26.59
CA GLY A 306 -4.71 9.71 27.35
C GLY A 306 -3.48 10.15 26.58
N PHE A 307 -3.64 10.59 25.31
CA PHE A 307 -2.55 11.09 24.47
C PHE A 307 -2.61 12.61 24.35
N GLY A 308 -2.33 13.30 25.47
CA GLY A 308 -2.40 14.75 25.61
C GLY A 308 -1.36 15.49 24.76
N ALA A 309 -1.52 16.82 24.67
CA ALA A 309 -0.68 17.67 23.82
C ALA A 309 0.82 17.58 24.18
N GLU A 310 1.15 17.58 25.48
CA GLU A 310 2.55 17.43 25.93
C GLU A 310 3.12 16.08 25.56
N ALA A 311 2.36 14.99 25.72
CA ALA A 311 2.79 13.63 25.37
C ALA A 311 3.05 13.50 23.87
N ARG A 312 2.16 14.02 23.02
CA ARG A 312 2.35 14.05 21.56
C ARG A 312 3.61 14.81 21.16
N LEU A 313 3.81 15.99 21.72
CA LEU A 313 4.98 16.82 21.42
C LEU A 313 6.28 16.19 21.92
N ALA A 314 6.27 15.63 23.12
CA ALA A 314 7.42 14.92 23.66
C ALA A 314 7.79 13.71 22.79
N PHE A 315 6.80 12.95 22.34
CA PHE A 315 7.00 11.77 21.50
C PHE A 315 7.64 12.11 20.14
N VAL A 316 7.18 13.19 19.49
CA VAL A 316 7.79 13.68 18.25
C VAL A 316 9.23 14.14 18.48
N ARG A 317 9.48 14.94 19.53
CA ARG A 317 10.83 15.44 19.87
C ARG A 317 11.81 14.32 20.20
N GLU A 318 11.35 13.28 20.90
CA GLU A 318 12.18 12.11 21.20
C GLU A 318 12.59 11.38 19.91
N ALA A 319 11.65 11.18 18.98
CA ALA A 319 11.94 10.60 17.68
C ALA A 319 12.94 11.46 16.88
N GLU A 320 12.75 12.79 16.86
CA GLU A 320 13.66 13.73 16.18
C GLU A 320 15.07 13.67 16.78
N ALA A 321 15.19 13.70 18.10
CA ALA A 321 16.48 13.61 18.78
C ALA A 321 17.18 12.28 18.49
N LYS A 322 16.42 11.17 18.48
CA LYS A 322 16.94 9.85 18.14
C LYS A 322 17.42 9.79 16.69
N ALA A 323 16.64 10.27 15.74
CA ALA A 323 17.02 10.31 14.32
C ALA A 323 18.30 11.15 14.07
N ALA A 324 18.48 12.24 14.85
CA ALA A 324 19.65 13.10 14.76
C ALA A 324 20.90 12.48 15.39
N SER A 325 20.78 11.44 16.22
CA SER A 325 21.93 10.83 16.90
C SER A 325 22.84 10.07 15.95
N ALA A 326 24.16 10.14 16.18
CA ALA A 326 25.14 9.42 15.37
C ALA A 326 24.97 7.89 15.49
N ASP A 327 24.64 7.41 16.71
CA ASP A 327 24.44 5.99 17.00
C ASP A 327 23.26 5.43 16.20
N HIS A 328 22.13 6.17 16.15
CA HIS A 328 20.97 5.73 15.38
C HIS A 328 21.26 5.64 13.88
N ARG A 329 21.95 6.65 13.32
CA ARG A 329 22.35 6.66 11.92
C ARG A 329 23.28 5.49 11.61
N ALA A 330 24.31 5.27 12.44
CA ALA A 330 25.22 4.15 12.29
C ALA A 330 24.50 2.80 12.35
N ILE A 331 23.51 2.63 13.23
CA ILE A 331 22.68 1.43 13.31
C ILE A 331 21.89 1.24 12.00
N MET A 332 21.24 2.30 11.49
CA MET A 332 20.45 2.21 10.26
C MET A 332 21.33 1.90 9.04
N GLU A 333 22.54 2.46 8.95
CA GLU A 333 23.49 2.23 7.85
C GLU A 333 24.12 0.82 7.93
N THR A 334 24.56 0.37 9.12
CA THR A 334 25.34 -0.87 9.25
C THR A 334 24.48 -2.14 9.18
N GLN A 335 23.19 -2.06 9.54
CA GLN A 335 22.30 -3.23 9.57
C GLN A 335 21.78 -3.67 8.19
N SER A 336 21.96 -2.87 7.14
CA SER A 336 21.18 -3.00 5.92
C SER A 336 21.54 -4.19 5.03
N ASP A 337 22.80 -4.34 4.62
CA ASP A 337 23.17 -5.35 3.61
C ASP A 337 23.24 -6.78 4.19
N SER A 338 23.80 -6.92 5.39
CA SER A 338 23.80 -8.20 6.07
C SER A 338 22.39 -8.67 6.46
N ALA A 339 21.53 -7.74 6.87
CA ALA A 339 20.13 -8.04 7.17
C ALA A 339 19.33 -8.41 5.92
N ALA A 340 19.60 -7.79 4.77
CA ALA A 340 18.96 -8.16 3.50
C ALA A 340 19.33 -9.56 3.05
N SER A 341 20.63 -9.89 3.09
CA SER A 341 21.12 -11.25 2.76
C SER A 341 20.51 -12.31 3.68
N LEU A 342 20.51 -12.06 5.00
CA LEU A 342 19.87 -12.96 5.97
C LEU A 342 18.37 -13.11 5.72
N ALA A 343 17.66 -12.01 5.42
CA ALA A 343 16.23 -12.05 5.15
C ALA A 343 15.91 -12.90 3.91
N VAL A 344 16.70 -12.76 2.84
CA VAL A 344 16.55 -13.55 1.60
C VAL A 344 16.85 -15.03 1.85
N THR A 345 17.96 -15.35 2.55
CA THR A 345 18.32 -16.73 2.89
C THR A 345 17.24 -17.42 3.72
N HIS A 346 16.74 -16.76 4.77
CA HIS A 346 15.69 -17.32 5.62
C HIS A 346 14.35 -17.43 4.87
N ALA A 347 14.02 -16.47 4.00
CA ALA A 347 12.82 -16.53 3.19
C ALA A 347 12.89 -17.71 2.20
N ALA A 348 14.02 -17.89 1.52
CA ALA A 348 14.22 -18.98 0.58
C ALA A 348 14.16 -20.34 1.28
N ALA A 349 14.79 -20.49 2.44
CA ALA A 349 14.74 -21.73 3.23
C ALA A 349 13.30 -22.06 3.62
N LYS A 350 12.55 -21.10 4.19
CA LYS A 350 11.15 -21.28 4.62
C LYS A 350 10.21 -21.63 3.47
N LEU A 351 10.40 -21.00 2.31
CA LEU A 351 9.59 -21.28 1.11
C LEU A 351 9.96 -22.66 0.54
N GLY A 352 11.26 -22.98 0.53
CA GLY A 352 11.80 -24.25 0.05
C GLY A 352 11.33 -25.47 0.85
N GLU A 353 11.02 -25.33 2.16
CA GLU A 353 10.40 -26.40 2.97
C GLU A 353 9.03 -26.86 2.45
N ARG A 354 8.32 -25.99 1.75
CA ARG A 354 6.93 -26.22 1.31
C ARG A 354 6.77 -26.38 -0.19
N GLN A 355 7.71 -25.86 -0.96
CA GLN A 355 7.64 -25.81 -2.41
C GLN A 355 9.04 -26.01 -3.01
N SER A 356 9.19 -26.96 -3.93
CA SER A 356 10.44 -27.17 -4.65
C SER A 356 10.81 -25.95 -5.53
N VAL A 357 9.80 -25.23 -6.03
CA VAL A 357 9.96 -23.97 -6.76
C VAL A 357 8.96 -22.96 -6.20
N PHE A 358 9.41 -21.76 -5.88
CA PHE A 358 8.59 -20.66 -5.38
C PHE A 358 8.74 -19.42 -6.26
N SER A 359 7.69 -18.61 -6.35
CA SER A 359 7.70 -17.42 -7.22
C SER A 359 8.61 -16.33 -6.66
N VAL A 360 9.15 -15.48 -7.55
CA VAL A 360 9.90 -14.27 -7.18
C VAL A 360 9.07 -13.39 -6.24
N ALA A 361 7.77 -13.24 -6.52
CA ALA A 361 6.86 -12.46 -5.68
C ALA A 361 6.77 -12.99 -4.25
N ALA A 362 6.67 -14.33 -4.08
CA ALA A 362 6.64 -14.96 -2.75
C ALA A 362 7.96 -14.75 -1.98
N LEU A 363 9.10 -14.82 -2.68
CA LEU A 363 10.40 -14.54 -2.08
C LEU A 363 10.53 -13.10 -1.59
N HIS A 364 10.12 -12.12 -2.42
CA HIS A 364 10.11 -10.70 -2.04
C HIS A 364 9.19 -10.45 -0.83
N GLU A 365 7.97 -11.00 -0.85
CA GLU A 365 7.00 -10.82 0.23
C GLU A 365 7.54 -11.37 1.56
N GLU A 366 8.11 -12.59 1.54
CA GLU A 366 8.62 -13.22 2.75
C GLU A 366 9.91 -12.57 3.24
N ALA A 367 10.85 -12.23 2.36
CA ALA A 367 12.07 -11.52 2.72
C ALA A 367 11.78 -10.12 3.27
N GLY A 368 10.85 -9.38 2.64
CA GLY A 368 10.38 -8.08 3.14
C GLY A 368 9.71 -8.19 4.51
N ARG A 369 8.98 -9.28 4.78
CA ARG A 369 8.40 -9.57 6.09
C ARG A 369 9.47 -9.81 7.16
N ILE A 370 10.50 -10.57 6.85
CA ILE A 370 11.62 -10.88 7.78
C ILE A 370 12.45 -9.61 8.02
N GLY A 371 12.70 -8.83 6.98
CA GLY A 371 13.49 -7.60 7.01
C GLY A 371 12.70 -6.34 7.36
N LEU A 372 11.43 -6.45 7.81
CA LEU A 372 10.53 -5.30 8.03
C LEU A 372 11.17 -4.25 8.96
N GLY A 373 11.25 -3.01 8.48
CA GLY A 373 11.84 -1.87 9.17
C GLY A 373 13.38 -1.93 9.30
N LYS A 374 14.04 -2.90 8.68
CA LYS A 374 15.50 -3.07 8.73
C LYS A 374 16.16 -2.88 7.36
N VAL A 375 15.47 -3.22 6.30
CA VAL A 375 16.00 -3.20 4.94
C VAL A 375 14.98 -2.58 3.98
N SER A 376 15.49 -1.90 2.94
CA SER A 376 14.66 -1.37 1.86
C SER A 376 14.28 -2.47 0.86
N TYR A 377 13.28 -2.17 0.03
CA TYR A 377 12.93 -3.04 -1.09
C TYR A 377 14.11 -3.23 -2.06
N ALA A 378 14.85 -2.14 -2.36
CA ALA A 378 16.03 -2.20 -3.22
C ALA A 378 17.10 -3.16 -2.68
N GLN A 379 17.40 -3.12 -1.38
CA GLN A 379 18.36 -4.02 -0.75
C GLN A 379 17.92 -5.50 -0.81
N ILE A 380 16.62 -5.80 -0.71
CA ILE A 380 16.12 -7.17 -0.93
C ILE A 380 16.37 -7.60 -2.38
N ILE A 381 16.12 -6.73 -3.37
CA ILE A 381 16.39 -7.03 -4.78
C ILE A 381 17.89 -7.33 -4.99
N ASP A 382 18.76 -6.47 -4.47
CA ASP A 382 20.21 -6.64 -4.60
C ASP A 382 20.70 -7.94 -3.93
N ALA A 383 20.14 -8.27 -2.76
CA ALA A 383 20.45 -9.53 -2.08
C ALA A 383 19.97 -10.78 -2.87
N ILE A 384 18.80 -10.72 -3.52
CA ILE A 384 18.31 -11.80 -4.39
C ILE A 384 19.24 -11.97 -5.60
N ILE A 385 19.64 -10.84 -6.23
CA ILE A 385 20.58 -10.87 -7.36
C ILE A 385 21.94 -11.47 -6.94
N ALA A 386 22.44 -11.09 -5.76
CA ALA A 386 23.69 -11.63 -5.22
C ALA A 386 23.58 -13.14 -4.95
N ALA A 387 22.52 -13.59 -4.28
CA ALA A 387 22.29 -15.02 -4.00
C ALA A 387 22.13 -15.86 -5.28
N THR A 388 21.51 -15.28 -6.32
CA THR A 388 21.41 -15.94 -7.65
C THR A 388 22.78 -16.05 -8.31
N LYS A 389 23.61 -15.00 -8.29
CA LYS A 389 24.98 -15.03 -8.83
C LYS A 389 25.88 -16.04 -8.10
N GLN A 390 25.66 -16.24 -6.80
CA GLN A 390 26.39 -17.20 -5.96
C GLN A 390 25.87 -18.64 -6.13
N GLY A 391 24.77 -18.83 -6.88
CA GLY A 391 24.14 -20.13 -7.10
C GLY A 391 23.42 -20.69 -5.85
N GLU A 392 23.11 -19.85 -4.86
CA GLU A 392 22.27 -20.20 -3.71
C GLU A 392 20.80 -20.26 -4.13
N LEU A 393 20.38 -19.31 -4.97
CA LEU A 393 19.11 -19.29 -5.68
C LEU A 393 19.33 -19.67 -7.15
N ILE A 394 18.52 -20.57 -7.65
CA ILE A 394 18.58 -21.07 -9.02
C ILE A 394 17.28 -20.70 -9.73
N ASP A 395 17.40 -19.99 -10.85
CA ASP A 395 16.23 -19.59 -11.64
C ASP A 395 15.43 -20.81 -12.12
N ARG A 396 14.12 -20.74 -11.96
CA ARG A 396 13.15 -21.74 -12.39
C ARG A 396 11.83 -21.06 -12.76
N THR A 397 11.02 -21.76 -13.55
CA THR A 397 9.64 -21.36 -13.77
C THR A 397 8.76 -21.91 -12.65
N HIS A 398 8.06 -21.01 -11.96
CA HIS A 398 7.01 -21.38 -11.01
C HIS A 398 5.68 -21.51 -11.77
N ILE A 399 5.00 -22.63 -11.58
CA ILE A 399 3.67 -22.86 -12.16
C ILE A 399 2.66 -22.87 -11.01
N ASP A 400 1.69 -21.96 -11.06
CA ASP A 400 0.64 -21.88 -10.03
C ASP A 400 -0.39 -23.04 -10.19
N ARG A 401 -1.31 -23.14 -9.21
CA ARG A 401 -2.37 -24.16 -9.22
C ARG A 401 -3.33 -24.07 -10.40
N ARG A 402 -3.31 -22.97 -11.14
CA ARG A 402 -4.15 -22.72 -12.34
C ARG A 402 -3.37 -22.91 -13.63
N GLY A 403 -2.09 -23.33 -13.55
CA GLY A 403 -1.20 -23.54 -14.69
C GLY A 403 -0.58 -22.25 -15.24
N ALA A 404 -0.67 -21.12 -14.53
CA ALA A 404 0.03 -19.91 -14.96
C ALA A 404 1.50 -19.96 -14.57
N GLU A 405 2.36 -19.55 -15.52
CA GLU A 405 3.81 -19.54 -15.36
C GLU A 405 4.29 -18.18 -14.84
N PHE A 406 5.19 -18.21 -13.85
CA PHE A 406 5.83 -17.04 -13.28
C PHE A 406 7.34 -17.31 -13.12
N ALA A 407 8.14 -16.24 -13.16
CA ALA A 407 9.53 -16.32 -12.74
C ALA A 407 9.61 -16.76 -11.27
N GLY A 408 10.51 -17.69 -10.97
CA GLY A 408 10.65 -18.26 -9.65
C GLY A 408 12.06 -18.74 -9.39
N PHE A 409 12.26 -19.27 -8.18
CA PHE A 409 13.54 -19.82 -7.72
C PHE A 409 13.35 -21.18 -7.06
N THR A 410 14.42 -21.94 -7.08
CA THR A 410 14.65 -23.05 -6.16
C THR A 410 15.96 -22.82 -5.40
N THR A 411 16.12 -23.46 -4.25
CA THR A 411 17.39 -23.42 -3.50
C THR A 411 18.31 -24.53 -3.97
N ARG A 412 19.63 -24.33 -3.80
CA ARG A 412 20.63 -25.40 -4.07
C ARG A 412 20.29 -26.65 -3.30
N THR A 413 19.90 -26.57 -2.03
CA THR A 413 19.52 -27.70 -1.17
C THR A 413 18.32 -28.50 -1.70
N ASN A 414 17.44 -27.90 -2.48
CA ASN A 414 16.30 -28.61 -3.06
C ASN A 414 16.62 -29.30 -4.40
N VAL A 415 17.80 -29.07 -4.95
CA VAL A 415 18.28 -29.66 -6.21
C VAL A 415 19.23 -30.81 -5.94
N GLU A 416 20.00 -30.76 -4.84
CA GLU A 416 20.85 -31.85 -4.32
C GLU A 416 20.02 -32.89 -3.59
#